data_0ddcbb0214bd99d1e70727f74fe466a0
#
_entry.id   0ddcbb0214bd99d1e70727f74fe466a0
#
_cell.length_a   1.000
_cell.length_b   1.000
_cell.length_c   1.000
_cell.angle_alpha   90.00
_cell.angle_beta   90.00
_cell.angle_gamma   90.00
#
_symmetry.space_group_name_H-M   'P 1'
#
loop_
_entity.id
_entity.type
_entity.pdbx_description
1 polymer ?
#
loop_
_entity_poly.entity_id
_entity_poly.type
_entity_poly.pdbx_seq_one_letter_code
_entity_poly.pdbx_strand_id
1 'polypeptide(L)'
;MRAHLGTPRVPAQLHALIADDCLGEHAYGYLGAHQPMPPQPSWEAGFRVMWNLLLDDVVASGCYTPPESDRLRELYQRHQHHFEHPVEPRLLHMDLWAQKLLVDEVGNVTRLLDLDRALWGDPEIEFAVLDYCGISEPAFWRGYGQARDTSPSAEIRRRFYLLYEVQKYMPIRVWRRGDPGRAGVSGA
;
A
#
# COMPACT_ATOMS: atom_id res chain seq x y z
N MET A 1 -16.38 -18.31 -28.52
CA MET A 1 -17.37 -17.70 -27.62
C MET A 1 -16.61 -17.32 -26.35
N ARG A 2 -16.18 -16.05 -26.21
CA ARG A 2 -15.47 -15.56 -25.00
C ARG A 2 -16.53 -15.17 -23.97
N ALA A 3 -16.60 -15.90 -22.88
CA ALA A 3 -17.42 -15.53 -21.75
C ALA A 3 -16.93 -14.19 -21.21
N HIS A 4 -17.78 -13.17 -21.22
CA HIS A 4 -17.59 -11.94 -20.44
C HIS A 4 -17.72 -12.32 -18.97
N LEU A 5 -16.57 -12.57 -18.33
CA LEU A 5 -16.50 -12.61 -16.87
C LEU A 5 -16.76 -11.19 -16.38
N GLY A 6 -17.92 -10.98 -15.75
CA GLY A 6 -18.27 -9.73 -15.12
C GLY A 6 -17.16 -9.34 -14.12
N THR A 7 -16.76 -8.09 -14.14
CA THR A 7 -15.73 -7.54 -13.25
C THR A 7 -16.15 -7.78 -11.80
N PRO A 8 -15.30 -8.40 -10.95
CA PRO A 8 -15.66 -8.67 -9.56
C PRO A 8 -15.96 -7.35 -8.84
N ARG A 9 -17.11 -7.25 -8.24
CA ARG A 9 -17.46 -6.15 -7.33
C ARG A 9 -16.66 -6.38 -6.04
N VAL A 10 -15.58 -5.66 -5.85
CA VAL A 10 -14.95 -5.56 -4.51
C VAL A 10 -15.95 -4.81 -3.63
N PRO A 11 -16.57 -5.42 -2.64
CA PRO A 11 -17.59 -4.74 -1.86
C PRO A 11 -16.95 -3.61 -1.06
N ALA A 12 -17.52 -2.41 -1.11
CA ALA A 12 -17.27 -1.34 -0.14
C ALA A 12 -17.49 -1.84 1.32
N GLN A 13 -18.22 -2.94 1.47
CA GLN A 13 -18.45 -3.66 2.71
C GLN A 13 -17.18 -4.23 3.35
N LEU A 14 -16.08 -4.47 2.60
CA LEU A 14 -14.85 -4.97 3.19
C LEU A 14 -14.20 -3.91 4.11
N HIS A 15 -14.27 -2.65 3.73
CA HIS A 15 -13.83 -1.54 4.58
C HIS A 15 -14.75 -1.32 5.81
N ALA A 16 -16.04 -1.65 5.70
CA ALA A 16 -17.01 -1.51 6.77
C ALA A 16 -16.93 -2.65 7.81
N LEU A 17 -16.57 -3.87 7.40
CA LEU A 17 -16.54 -5.05 8.28
C LEU A 17 -15.37 -5.04 9.27
N ILE A 18 -14.34 -4.22 9.05
CA ILE A 18 -13.12 -4.18 9.87
C ILE A 18 -13.09 -2.94 10.76
N ALA A 19 -13.95 -1.96 10.51
CA ALA A 19 -13.89 -0.65 11.18
C ALA A 19 -14.48 -0.63 12.61
N ASP A 20 -15.26 -1.64 13.01
CA ASP A 20 -16.13 -1.46 14.19
C ASP A 20 -15.61 -2.03 15.52
N ASP A 21 -14.52 -2.82 15.57
CA ASP A 21 -14.30 -3.57 16.82
C ASP A 21 -12.89 -3.55 17.45
N CYS A 22 -11.89 -2.89 16.89
CA CYS A 22 -10.51 -3.10 17.40
C CYS A 22 -9.69 -1.88 17.82
N LEU A 23 -10.15 -0.65 17.71
CA LEU A 23 -9.27 0.49 17.99
C LEU A 23 -9.88 1.55 18.89
N GLY A 24 -9.50 1.49 20.15
CA GLY A 24 -9.36 2.69 20.95
C GLY A 24 -8.24 3.56 20.38
N GLU A 25 -8.55 4.82 20.12
CA GLU A 25 -7.66 5.90 19.67
C GLU A 25 -6.91 5.63 18.35
N HIS A 26 -7.18 6.46 17.35
CA HIS A 26 -6.65 6.45 16.01
C HIS A 26 -5.13 6.26 15.96
N ALA A 27 -4.68 5.09 15.53
CA ALA A 27 -3.28 4.77 15.41
C ALA A 27 -2.97 4.51 13.93
N TYR A 28 -1.94 5.15 13.40
CA TYR A 28 -1.52 5.02 12.01
C TYR A 28 -0.25 4.20 11.91
N GLY A 29 -0.12 3.41 10.85
CA GLY A 29 1.06 2.62 10.53
C GLY A 29 0.79 1.14 10.34
N TYR A 30 1.85 0.38 10.12
CA TYR A 30 1.78 -1.07 9.91
C TYR A 30 1.35 -1.83 11.15
N LEU A 31 0.55 -2.88 10.94
CA LEU A 31 0.07 -3.80 11.99
C LEU A 31 0.98 -5.02 12.12
N GLY A 32 1.64 -5.44 11.05
CA GLY A 32 2.39 -6.68 10.98
C GLY A 32 3.84 -6.54 11.44
N ALA A 33 4.42 -7.69 11.84
CA ALA A 33 5.81 -7.78 12.29
C ALA A 33 6.84 -7.61 11.15
N HIS A 34 6.42 -7.62 9.90
CA HIS A 34 7.31 -7.45 8.73
C HIS A 34 7.94 -6.06 8.66
N GLN A 35 7.28 -5.05 9.24
CA GLN A 35 7.79 -3.69 9.36
C GLN A 35 7.34 -3.11 10.71
N PRO A 36 7.95 -3.54 11.82
CA PRO A 36 7.54 -3.14 13.15
C PRO A 36 7.75 -1.64 13.35
N MET A 37 6.68 -0.94 13.71
CA MET A 37 6.72 0.47 14.06
C MET A 37 5.73 0.76 15.19
N PRO A 38 6.03 1.70 16.08
CA PRO A 38 5.04 2.13 17.06
C PRO A 38 3.89 2.86 16.36
N PRO A 39 2.64 2.68 16.83
CA PRO A 39 1.49 3.41 16.33
C PRO A 39 1.73 4.93 16.37
N GLN A 40 1.32 5.64 15.33
CA GLN A 40 1.54 7.08 15.21
C GLN A 40 0.22 7.86 15.36
N PRO A 41 0.26 9.10 15.90
CA PRO A 41 -0.94 9.88 16.18
C PRO A 41 -1.57 10.54 14.94
N SER A 42 -0.88 10.56 13.81
CA SER A 42 -1.37 11.10 12.54
C SER A 42 -0.82 10.32 11.35
N TRP A 43 -1.51 10.42 10.22
CA TRP A 43 -1.02 9.81 8.99
C TRP A 43 0.31 10.39 8.53
N GLU A 44 0.49 11.71 8.63
CA GLU A 44 1.77 12.36 8.33
C GLU A 44 2.92 11.74 9.12
N ALA A 45 2.76 11.62 10.44
CA ALA A 45 3.77 11.01 11.30
C ALA A 45 4.00 9.54 10.93
N GLY A 46 2.93 8.78 10.66
CA GLY A 46 3.00 7.38 10.23
C GLY A 46 3.78 7.22 8.92
N PHE A 47 3.39 7.96 7.91
CA PHE A 47 4.04 7.86 6.61
C PHE A 47 5.51 8.34 6.66
N ARG A 48 5.84 9.37 7.44
CA ARG A 48 7.21 9.82 7.65
C ARG A 48 8.08 8.72 8.26
N VAL A 49 7.58 8.01 9.27
CA VAL A 49 8.31 6.86 9.86
C VAL A 49 8.50 5.77 8.81
N MET A 50 7.45 5.37 8.11
CA MET A 50 7.50 4.36 7.05
C MET A 50 8.50 4.74 5.95
N TRP A 51 8.48 5.99 5.50
CA TRP A 51 9.39 6.53 4.48
C TRP A 51 10.85 6.42 4.89
N ASN A 52 11.16 6.81 6.13
CA ASN A 52 12.54 6.77 6.63
C ASN A 52 13.04 5.34 6.82
N LEU A 53 12.23 4.45 7.39
CA LEU A 53 12.59 3.03 7.55
C LEU A 53 12.87 2.38 6.19
N LEU A 54 12.04 2.64 5.19
CA LEU A 54 12.27 2.11 3.85
C LEU A 54 13.58 2.62 3.24
N LEU A 55 13.88 3.90 3.38
CA LEU A 55 15.14 4.47 2.87
C LEU A 55 16.37 3.85 3.57
N ASP A 56 16.28 3.57 4.88
CA ASP A 56 17.34 2.86 5.61
C ASP A 56 17.53 1.45 5.05
N ASP A 57 16.45 0.71 4.80
CA ASP A 57 16.49 -0.63 4.20
C ASP A 57 17.09 -0.62 2.78
N VAL A 58 16.75 0.38 1.98
CA VAL A 58 17.28 0.52 0.61
C VAL A 58 18.77 0.84 0.62
N VAL A 59 19.24 1.65 1.57
CA VAL A 59 20.69 1.90 1.78
C VAL A 59 21.38 0.64 2.29
N ALA A 60 20.81 -0.04 3.28
CA ALA A 60 21.37 -1.28 3.83
C ALA A 60 21.47 -2.40 2.77
N SER A 61 20.56 -2.43 1.79
CA SER A 61 20.64 -3.36 0.66
C SER A 61 21.65 -2.96 -0.42
N GLY A 62 22.30 -1.81 -0.30
CA GLY A 62 23.26 -1.28 -1.28
C GLY A 62 22.60 -0.73 -2.56
N CYS A 63 21.28 -0.55 -2.58
CA CYS A 63 20.56 -0.01 -3.74
C CYS A 63 20.67 1.52 -3.86
N TYR A 64 20.81 2.21 -2.72
CA TYR A 64 21.13 3.64 -2.65
C TYR A 64 22.40 3.88 -1.85
N THR A 65 23.08 4.93 -2.20
CA THR A 65 24.11 5.54 -1.36
C THR A 65 23.46 6.44 -0.29
N PRO A 66 24.14 6.70 0.86
CA PRO A 66 23.62 7.63 1.84
C PRO A 66 23.24 9.01 1.26
N PRO A 67 24.06 9.68 0.39
CA PRO A 67 23.66 10.95 -0.21
C PRO A 67 22.41 10.89 -1.10
N GLU A 68 22.12 9.76 -1.76
CA GLU A 68 20.89 9.60 -2.53
C GLU A 68 19.68 9.49 -1.60
N SER A 69 19.81 8.73 -0.52
CA SER A 69 18.79 8.62 0.52
C SER A 69 18.50 9.98 1.17
N ASP A 70 19.55 10.76 1.48
CA ASP A 70 19.39 12.09 2.09
C ASP A 70 18.62 13.05 1.17
N ARG A 71 18.89 13.02 -0.14
CA ARG A 71 18.12 13.81 -1.12
C ARG A 71 16.63 13.44 -1.14
N LEU A 72 16.30 12.17 -0.96
CA LEU A 72 14.90 11.71 -0.90
C LEU A 72 14.23 12.13 0.42
N ARG A 73 14.97 12.15 1.55
CA ARG A 73 14.49 12.70 2.82
C ARG A 73 14.20 14.20 2.71
N GLU A 74 15.14 14.96 2.12
CA GLU A 74 14.96 16.39 1.86
C GLU A 74 13.79 16.66 0.91
N LEU A 75 13.61 15.83 -0.12
CA LEU A 75 12.46 15.91 -1.02
C LEU A 75 11.15 15.74 -0.25
N TYR A 76 11.06 14.72 0.61
CA TYR A 76 9.88 14.52 1.45
C TYR A 76 9.65 15.70 2.39
N GLN A 77 10.66 16.19 3.08
CA GLN A 77 10.55 17.34 4.00
C GLN A 77 9.99 18.60 3.31
N ARG A 78 10.42 18.88 2.07
CA ARG A 78 9.88 20.01 1.29
C ARG A 78 8.40 19.86 0.92
N HIS A 79 7.90 18.65 0.85
CA HIS A 79 6.54 18.33 0.45
C HIS A 79 5.67 17.80 1.60
N GLN A 80 6.20 17.71 2.80
CA GLN A 80 5.54 17.15 4.00
C GLN A 80 4.18 17.79 4.26
N HIS A 81 4.04 19.10 4.04
CA HIS A 81 2.81 19.84 4.25
C HIS A 81 1.61 19.31 3.43
N HIS A 82 1.83 18.57 2.34
CA HIS A 82 0.76 17.91 1.59
C HIS A 82 0.15 16.72 2.33
N PHE A 83 0.84 16.20 3.35
CA PHE A 83 0.39 15.08 4.19
C PHE A 83 -0.28 15.55 5.48
N GLU A 84 -0.19 16.84 5.82
CA GLU A 84 -0.77 17.46 7.03
C GLU A 84 -2.27 17.74 6.86
N HIS A 85 -3.03 16.78 6.34
CA HIS A 85 -4.48 16.88 6.24
C HIS A 85 -5.13 15.81 7.14
N PRO A 86 -6.34 16.06 7.64
CA PRO A 86 -7.06 15.04 8.38
C PRO A 86 -7.30 13.81 7.51
N VAL A 87 -6.87 12.65 7.99
CA VAL A 87 -7.12 11.36 7.36
C VAL A 87 -7.95 10.54 8.33
N GLU A 88 -9.09 10.05 7.89
CA GLU A 88 -9.79 9.00 8.62
C GLU A 88 -9.04 7.69 8.37
N PRO A 89 -8.51 7.02 9.42
CA PRO A 89 -7.72 5.82 9.23
C PRO A 89 -8.60 4.70 8.64
N ARG A 90 -8.13 4.09 7.58
CA ARG A 90 -8.72 2.90 6.98
C ARG A 90 -7.75 1.75 7.07
N LEU A 91 -8.27 0.54 7.27
CA LEU A 91 -7.46 -0.65 7.14
C LEU A 91 -7.18 -0.90 5.66
N LEU A 92 -5.91 -0.95 5.32
CA LEU A 92 -5.40 -1.11 3.96
C LEU A 92 -4.65 -2.43 3.87
N HIS A 93 -4.74 -3.08 2.73
CA HIS A 93 -4.11 -4.38 2.50
C HIS A 93 -2.63 -4.26 2.11
N MET A 94 -2.28 -3.25 1.33
CA MET A 94 -0.94 -2.91 0.86
C MET A 94 -0.24 -3.95 -0.04
N ASP A 95 -0.95 -5.00 -0.46
CA ASP A 95 -0.48 -6.01 -1.42
C ASP A 95 -1.66 -6.63 -2.19
N LEU A 96 -2.63 -5.80 -2.56
CA LEU A 96 -3.86 -6.26 -3.22
C LEU A 96 -3.64 -6.49 -4.72
N TRP A 97 -3.80 -7.74 -5.15
CA TRP A 97 -3.79 -8.17 -6.54
C TRP A 97 -4.60 -9.44 -6.75
N ALA A 98 -4.81 -9.86 -8.00
CA ALA A 98 -5.79 -10.90 -8.33
C ALA A 98 -5.61 -12.22 -7.55
N GLN A 99 -4.37 -12.63 -7.25
CA GLN A 99 -4.09 -13.88 -6.51
C GLN A 99 -4.37 -13.77 -5.00
N LYS A 100 -4.65 -12.59 -4.48
CA LYS A 100 -5.06 -12.37 -3.09
C LYS A 100 -6.56 -12.41 -2.89
N LEU A 101 -7.34 -12.59 -3.97
CA LEU A 101 -8.80 -12.61 -3.96
C LEU A 101 -9.30 -14.02 -4.25
N LEU A 102 -10.12 -14.56 -3.36
CA LEU A 102 -10.92 -15.74 -3.65
C LEU A 102 -12.31 -15.30 -4.10
N VAL A 103 -12.76 -15.85 -5.20
CA VAL A 103 -14.07 -15.58 -5.78
C VAL A 103 -14.91 -16.85 -5.87
N ASP A 104 -16.21 -16.72 -5.76
CA ASP A 104 -17.15 -17.82 -6.01
C ASP A 104 -17.36 -18.04 -7.53
N GLU A 105 -18.17 -19.06 -7.87
CA GLU A 105 -18.47 -19.43 -9.25
C GLU A 105 -19.17 -18.34 -10.06
N VAL A 106 -19.79 -17.36 -9.40
CA VAL A 106 -20.49 -16.23 -10.03
C VAL A 106 -19.67 -14.93 -10.00
N GLY A 107 -18.43 -15.00 -9.45
CA GLY A 107 -17.47 -13.89 -9.47
C GLY A 107 -17.55 -12.94 -8.27
N ASN A 108 -18.26 -13.28 -7.20
CA ASN A 108 -18.23 -12.49 -5.97
C ASN A 108 -16.96 -12.78 -5.18
N VAL A 109 -16.33 -11.74 -4.63
CA VAL A 109 -15.20 -11.90 -3.71
C VAL A 109 -15.70 -12.48 -2.40
N THR A 110 -15.17 -13.65 -2.03
CA THR A 110 -15.55 -14.38 -0.81
C THR A 110 -14.51 -14.26 0.29
N ARG A 111 -13.24 -14.06 -0.08
CA ARG A 111 -12.13 -13.90 0.88
C ARG A 111 -11.03 -13.01 0.30
N LEU A 112 -10.37 -12.32 1.21
CA LEU A 112 -9.13 -11.61 0.98
C LEU A 112 -8.02 -12.33 1.75
N LEU A 113 -6.89 -12.59 1.09
CA LEU A 113 -5.77 -13.36 1.63
C LEU A 113 -4.58 -12.46 1.90
N ASP A 114 -3.77 -12.83 2.91
CA ASP A 114 -2.43 -12.32 3.11
C ASP A 114 -2.40 -10.83 3.54
N LEU A 115 -2.91 -10.57 4.74
CA LEU A 115 -2.95 -9.25 5.38
C LEU A 115 -1.66 -8.92 6.16
N ASP A 116 -0.56 -9.61 5.91
CA ASP A 116 0.71 -9.42 6.62
C ASP A 116 1.28 -8.01 6.46
N ARG A 117 0.94 -7.33 5.37
CA ARG A 117 1.33 -5.94 5.07
C ARG A 117 0.27 -4.90 5.43
N ALA A 118 -0.80 -5.32 6.10
CA ALA A 118 -1.88 -4.42 6.43
C ALA A 118 -1.42 -3.24 7.30
N LEU A 119 -1.99 -2.08 7.05
CA LEU A 119 -1.74 -0.86 7.83
C LEU A 119 -3.02 -0.04 8.01
N TRP A 120 -3.02 0.81 9.01
CA TRP A 120 -4.00 1.87 9.15
C TRP A 120 -3.46 3.16 8.55
N GLY A 121 -4.19 3.74 7.58
CA GLY A 121 -3.70 4.93 6.89
C GLY A 121 -4.63 5.56 5.89
N ASP A 122 -4.06 6.41 5.05
CA ASP A 122 -4.72 7.09 3.93
C ASP A 122 -5.00 6.09 2.79
N PRO A 123 -6.27 5.88 2.39
CA PRO A 123 -6.61 5.00 1.27
C PRO A 123 -5.88 5.31 -0.05
N GLU A 124 -5.45 6.54 -0.24
CA GLU A 124 -4.72 6.95 -1.44
C GLU A 124 -3.40 6.18 -1.63
N ILE A 125 -2.78 5.66 -0.56
CA ILE A 125 -1.58 4.83 -0.69
C ILE A 125 -1.90 3.46 -1.31
N GLU A 126 -3.04 2.86 -0.98
CA GLU A 126 -3.52 1.62 -1.60
C GLU A 126 -3.80 1.83 -3.09
N PHE A 127 -4.38 2.97 -3.45
CA PHE A 127 -4.66 3.29 -4.85
C PHE A 127 -3.39 3.45 -5.69
N ALA A 128 -2.28 3.88 -5.10
CA ALA A 128 -0.98 3.90 -5.80
C ALA A 128 -0.53 2.47 -6.16
N VAL A 129 -0.77 1.49 -5.28
CA VAL A 129 -0.52 0.07 -5.57
C VAL A 129 -1.42 -0.43 -6.69
N LEU A 130 -2.71 -0.13 -6.62
CA LEU A 130 -3.71 -0.55 -7.62
C LEU A 130 -3.41 0.04 -8.99
N ASP A 131 -3.00 1.32 -9.05
CA ASP A 131 -2.56 1.99 -10.29
C ASP A 131 -1.33 1.29 -10.88
N TYR A 132 -0.33 1.02 -10.04
CA TYR A 132 0.89 0.33 -10.45
C TYR A 132 0.62 -1.08 -10.98
N CYS A 133 -0.33 -1.79 -10.38
CA CYS A 133 -0.74 -3.14 -10.80
C CYS A 133 -1.73 -3.15 -11.96
N GLY A 134 -2.19 -1.98 -12.44
CA GLY A 134 -3.16 -1.87 -13.53
C GLY A 134 -4.57 -2.35 -13.16
N ILE A 135 -4.94 -2.29 -11.89
CA ILE A 135 -6.24 -2.76 -11.36
C ILE A 135 -7.23 -1.60 -11.21
N SER A 136 -6.77 -0.36 -11.12
CA SER A 136 -7.60 0.83 -10.90
C SER A 136 -8.36 1.30 -12.15
N GLU A 137 -9.01 0.37 -12.85
CA GLU A 137 -9.82 0.65 -14.04
C GLU A 137 -11.16 1.32 -13.67
N PRO A 138 -11.88 1.90 -14.65
CA PRO A 138 -13.18 2.52 -14.40
C PRO A 138 -14.21 1.61 -13.71
N ALA A 139 -14.11 0.29 -13.90
CA ALA A 139 -14.97 -0.68 -13.23
C ALA A 139 -14.69 -0.76 -11.73
N PHE A 140 -13.41 -0.68 -11.33
CA PHE A 140 -13.01 -0.61 -9.92
C PHE A 140 -13.62 0.63 -9.24
N TRP A 141 -13.45 1.82 -9.82
CA TRP A 141 -13.97 3.07 -9.25
C TRP A 141 -15.48 3.11 -9.13
N ARG A 142 -16.19 2.54 -10.11
CA ARG A 142 -17.66 2.38 -10.00
C ARG A 142 -18.07 1.47 -8.84
N GLY A 143 -17.29 0.41 -8.59
CA GLY A 143 -17.54 -0.51 -7.48
C GLY A 143 -17.14 0.07 -6.12
N TYR A 144 -16.06 0.84 -6.08
CA TYR A 144 -15.58 1.50 -4.87
C TYR A 144 -16.54 2.58 -4.35
N GLY A 145 -17.27 3.24 -5.27
CA GLY A 145 -18.37 4.15 -4.91
C GLY A 145 -17.94 5.53 -4.41
N GLN A 146 -16.64 5.83 -4.37
CA GLN A 146 -16.12 7.15 -4.01
C GLN A 146 -15.29 7.72 -5.16
N ALA A 147 -15.43 9.02 -5.36
CA ALA A 147 -14.59 9.74 -6.32
C ALA A 147 -13.17 9.91 -5.76
N ARG A 148 -12.20 9.78 -6.65
CA ARG A 148 -10.80 10.04 -6.33
C ARG A 148 -10.58 11.54 -6.09
N ASP A 149 -9.82 11.90 -5.07
CA ASP A 149 -9.36 13.28 -4.88
C ASP A 149 -8.40 13.68 -6.01
N THR A 150 -8.76 14.70 -6.76
CA THR A 150 -7.97 15.23 -7.89
C THR A 150 -7.25 16.54 -7.56
N SER A 151 -7.19 16.90 -6.29
CA SER A 151 -6.47 18.10 -5.85
C SER A 151 -4.97 18.00 -6.14
N PRO A 152 -4.26 19.13 -6.34
CA PRO A 152 -2.81 19.13 -6.51
C PRO A 152 -2.06 18.47 -5.35
N SER A 153 -2.56 18.61 -4.13
CA SER A 153 -1.97 17.95 -2.95
C SER A 153 -2.11 16.43 -3.01
N ALA A 154 -3.27 15.92 -3.41
CA ALA A 154 -3.47 14.48 -3.60
C ALA A 154 -2.57 13.92 -4.71
N GLU A 155 -2.39 14.65 -5.81
CA GLU A 155 -1.46 14.24 -6.88
C GLU A 155 -0.02 14.12 -6.37
N ILE A 156 0.44 15.06 -5.53
CA ILE A 156 1.77 15.00 -4.94
C ILE A 156 1.88 13.81 -3.99
N ARG A 157 0.90 13.58 -3.10
CA ARG A 157 0.90 12.42 -2.20
C ARG A 157 0.97 11.11 -2.97
N ARG A 158 0.16 10.94 -4.03
CA ARG A 158 0.18 9.73 -4.87
C ARG A 158 1.53 9.43 -5.48
N ARG A 159 2.29 10.47 -5.89
CA ARG A 159 3.66 10.28 -6.40
C ARG A 159 4.60 9.76 -5.32
N PHE A 160 4.49 10.25 -4.09
CA PHE A 160 5.26 9.73 -2.96
C PHE A 160 4.83 8.31 -2.59
N TYR A 161 3.54 8.01 -2.59
CA TYR A 161 3.02 6.67 -2.34
C TYR A 161 3.50 5.68 -3.40
N LEU A 162 3.44 6.06 -4.67
CA LEU A 162 3.98 5.23 -5.76
C LEU A 162 5.49 5.02 -5.60
N LEU A 163 6.24 6.07 -5.30
CA LEU A 163 7.68 5.97 -5.08
C LEU A 163 8.00 5.06 -3.90
N TYR A 164 7.26 5.18 -2.79
CA TYR A 164 7.37 4.29 -1.65
C TYR A 164 7.14 2.82 -2.06
N GLU A 165 6.07 2.54 -2.80
CA GLU A 165 5.74 1.20 -3.25
C GLU A 165 6.80 0.58 -4.17
N VAL A 166 7.28 1.33 -5.16
CA VAL A 166 8.31 0.78 -6.07
C VAL A 166 9.65 0.56 -5.39
N GLN A 167 10.02 1.40 -4.43
CA GLN A 167 11.26 1.24 -3.66
C GLN A 167 11.26 0.02 -2.76
N LYS A 168 10.11 -0.42 -2.24
CA LYS A 168 10.00 -1.65 -1.42
C LYS A 168 10.53 -2.90 -2.15
N TYR A 169 10.45 -2.93 -3.47
CA TYR A 169 10.96 -4.07 -4.24
C TYR A 169 12.48 -4.10 -4.39
N MET A 170 13.19 -3.01 -4.08
CA MET A 170 14.66 -2.97 -4.19
C MET A 170 15.34 -3.92 -3.21
N PRO A 171 15.19 -3.79 -1.87
CA PRO A 171 15.78 -4.71 -0.91
C PRO A 171 15.25 -6.14 -1.08
N ILE A 172 13.96 -6.33 -1.41
CA ILE A 172 13.38 -7.65 -1.64
C ILE A 172 14.10 -8.38 -2.80
N ARG A 173 14.40 -7.69 -3.89
CA ARG A 173 15.12 -8.29 -5.03
C ARG A 173 16.57 -8.65 -4.69
N VAL A 174 17.24 -7.84 -3.88
CA VAL A 174 18.61 -8.14 -3.41
C VAL A 174 18.59 -9.37 -2.53
N TRP A 175 17.70 -9.45 -1.54
CA TRP A 175 17.57 -10.60 -0.66
C TRP A 175 17.23 -11.89 -1.40
N ARG A 176 16.30 -11.84 -2.35
CA ARG A 176 15.95 -13.01 -3.17
C ARG A 176 17.11 -13.52 -4.03
N ARG A 177 18.02 -12.65 -4.47
CA ARG A 177 19.23 -13.06 -5.23
C ARG A 177 20.31 -13.64 -4.33
N GLY A 178 20.37 -13.22 -3.07
CA GLY A 178 21.35 -13.72 -2.09
C GLY A 178 20.97 -15.05 -1.43
N ASP A 179 19.71 -15.51 -1.58
CA ASP A 179 19.22 -16.78 -1.03
C ASP A 179 18.97 -17.80 -2.16
N PRO A 180 19.94 -18.68 -2.47
CA PRO A 180 19.81 -19.69 -3.53
C PRO A 180 18.70 -20.72 -3.25
N GLY A 181 18.22 -20.86 -2.00
CA GLY A 181 17.13 -21.76 -1.64
C GLY A 181 15.73 -21.25 -2.01
N ARG A 182 15.54 -19.93 -2.23
CA ARG A 182 14.24 -19.32 -2.59
C ARG A 182 14.02 -19.08 -4.09
N ALA A 183 15.04 -19.27 -4.90
CA ALA A 183 14.93 -19.07 -6.36
C ALA A 183 14.05 -20.13 -7.07
N GLY A 184 13.59 -21.16 -6.36
CA GLY A 184 12.86 -22.28 -6.94
C GLY A 184 11.32 -22.26 -6.83
N VAL A 185 10.70 -21.23 -6.23
CA VAL A 185 9.24 -21.23 -5.96
C VAL A 185 8.46 -20.25 -6.86
N SER A 186 9.11 -19.67 -7.85
CA SER A 186 8.47 -18.75 -8.81
C SER A 186 8.26 -19.41 -10.16
N GLY A 187 7.42 -20.45 -10.22
CA GLY A 187 7.12 -21.09 -11.50
C GLY A 187 6.24 -22.34 -11.34
N ALA A 188 4.96 -22.15 -11.12
CA ALA A 188 3.88 -23.06 -11.52
C ALA A 188 2.56 -22.29 -11.51
#